data_f500365c009aac8c28f609971ada8634
#
_entry.id   f500365c009aac8c28f609971ada8634
#
_cell.length_a   1.000
_cell.length_b   1.000
_cell.length_c   1.000
_cell.angle_alpha   90.00
_cell.angle_beta   90.00
_cell.angle_gamma   90.00
#
_symmetry.space_group_name_H-M   'P 1'
#
loop_
_entity.id
_entity.type
_entity.pdbx_description
1 polymer ?
#
loop_
_entity_poly.entity_id
_entity_poly.type
_entity_poly.pdbx_seq_one_letter_code
_entity_poly.pdbx_strand_id
1 'polypeptide(L)'
;MASILNRAMLHGGDYNPDQWLSSPDILARDIELMKQAHVNCVSLAIFAWSALEPEEGVYTFDWLQNVIDRLYENGIYTVLATPSGARPAWMAQKYPEVLRVDETLHRNHYGDRHNHCYTSPIYREKVWEMDSRLSKAFGNHPGVILWHISNEYSGACYCPLCQEEFRHFLKEKYKTLDALNAAYWTGFWSHTYTDWSQIEAPVPRGEMLLHGLSVDWHRFVTQRTVDFFNWEKAAVRAGGSELPVTTNLMSFYYDLDYTKFADSLDLVSWDSYPSWRTDPRGDVAVAIHTAMAHDYMRSLKRQPFLLMENTPNQVNWKQINRLKAPGQNLLAAMQAVAHGSNSVQYFQWRQ
;
A
#
# COMPACT_ATOMS: atom_id res chain seq x y z
N MET A 1 3.23 -24.08 6.16
CA MET A 1 3.90 -22.78 5.97
C MET A 1 5.19 -22.75 6.76
N ALA A 2 6.34 -22.89 6.10
CA ALA A 2 7.56 -22.40 6.74
C ALA A 2 7.40 -20.87 6.71
N SER A 3 6.97 -20.32 7.84
CA SER A 3 6.66 -18.90 7.96
C SER A 3 7.88 -18.09 7.55
N ILE A 4 7.70 -17.07 6.70
CA ILE A 4 8.72 -16.07 6.41
C ILE A 4 9.32 -15.51 7.72
N LEU A 5 8.52 -15.48 8.79
CA LEU A 5 8.91 -15.06 10.13
C LEU A 5 9.87 -16.04 10.83
N ASN A 6 10.04 -17.26 10.30
CA ASN A 6 11.02 -18.25 10.80
C ASN A 6 12.35 -18.20 10.01
N ARG A 7 12.47 -17.31 9.03
CA ARG A 7 13.73 -17.07 8.34
C ARG A 7 14.65 -16.19 9.19
N ALA A 8 15.91 -16.12 8.81
CA ALA A 8 16.81 -15.09 9.31
C ALA A 8 16.21 -13.71 9.03
N MET A 9 16.54 -12.72 9.86
CA MET A 9 16.10 -11.34 9.70
C MET A 9 16.33 -10.86 8.26
N LEU A 10 15.31 -10.30 7.64
CA LEU A 10 15.40 -9.75 6.28
C LEU A 10 16.04 -8.36 6.34
N HIS A 11 17.02 -8.14 5.47
CA HIS A 11 17.73 -6.87 5.36
C HIS A 11 17.90 -6.47 3.89
N GLY A 12 17.54 -5.24 3.56
CA GLY A 12 17.63 -4.72 2.20
C GLY A 12 16.77 -3.48 1.99
N GLY A 13 15.96 -3.47 0.97
CA GLY A 13 15.07 -2.33 0.68
C GLY A 13 14.35 -2.46 -0.65
N ASP A 14 13.63 -1.42 -1.00
CA ASP A 14 12.98 -1.31 -2.29
C ASP A 14 14.02 -1.20 -3.39
N TYR A 15 13.87 -2.02 -4.40
CA TYR A 15 14.73 -2.04 -5.57
C TYR A 15 13.87 -1.87 -6.83
N ASN A 16 14.11 -0.79 -7.57
CA ASN A 16 13.31 -0.39 -8.72
C ASN A 16 14.16 -0.41 -10.00
N PRO A 17 14.63 -1.61 -10.47
CA PRO A 17 15.49 -1.75 -11.64
C PRO A 17 14.82 -1.39 -12.96
N ASP A 18 13.48 -1.34 -13.00
CA ASP A 18 12.69 -0.85 -14.12
C ASP A 18 13.10 0.56 -14.57
N GLN A 19 13.62 1.39 -13.67
CA GLN A 19 14.16 2.72 -13.96
C GLN A 19 15.49 2.69 -14.73
N TRP A 20 16.18 1.55 -14.78
CA TRP A 20 17.54 1.40 -15.28
C TRP A 20 17.69 0.33 -16.37
N LEU A 21 16.59 -0.11 -17.00
CA LEU A 21 16.59 -1.19 -18.00
C LEU A 21 17.50 -0.90 -19.21
N SER A 22 17.69 0.39 -19.54
CA SER A 22 18.60 0.82 -20.60
C SER A 22 20.10 0.76 -20.21
N SER A 23 20.41 0.44 -18.96
CA SER A 23 21.77 0.49 -18.40
C SER A 23 22.09 -0.84 -17.68
N PRO A 24 22.35 -1.92 -18.41
CA PRO A 24 22.48 -3.28 -17.86
C PRO A 24 23.62 -3.45 -16.85
N ASP A 25 24.65 -2.62 -16.92
CA ASP A 25 25.79 -2.64 -15.97
C ASP A 25 25.37 -2.24 -14.55
N ILE A 26 24.28 -1.45 -14.41
CA ILE A 26 23.78 -1.01 -13.11
C ILE A 26 23.32 -2.21 -12.30
N LEU A 27 22.58 -3.15 -12.87
CA LEU A 27 22.11 -4.34 -12.16
C LEU A 27 23.27 -5.17 -11.60
N ALA A 28 24.33 -5.38 -12.41
CA ALA A 28 25.51 -6.09 -11.95
C ALA A 28 26.19 -5.37 -10.77
N ARG A 29 26.36 -4.06 -10.90
CA ARG A 29 26.96 -3.23 -9.85
C ARG A 29 26.13 -3.19 -8.58
N ASP A 30 24.82 -3.11 -8.71
CA ASP A 30 23.90 -3.10 -7.56
C ASP A 30 23.98 -4.42 -6.78
N ILE A 31 24.00 -5.56 -7.46
CA ILE A 31 24.14 -6.86 -6.81
C ILE A 31 25.48 -6.95 -6.04
N GLU A 32 26.58 -6.48 -6.61
CA GLU A 32 27.87 -6.43 -5.90
C GLU A 32 27.78 -5.58 -4.62
N LEU A 33 27.18 -4.40 -4.70
CA LEU A 33 27.01 -3.51 -3.55
C LEU A 33 26.04 -4.09 -2.51
N MET A 34 24.95 -4.74 -2.95
CA MET A 34 24.03 -5.44 -2.07
C MET A 34 24.73 -6.55 -1.27
N LYS A 35 25.60 -7.33 -1.92
CA LYS A 35 26.41 -8.35 -1.24
C LYS A 35 27.37 -7.73 -0.21
N GLN A 36 28.02 -6.61 -0.54
CA GLN A 36 28.89 -5.89 0.39
C GLN A 36 28.12 -5.33 1.60
N ALA A 37 26.87 -4.91 1.38
CA ALA A 37 25.97 -4.42 2.42
C ALA A 37 25.22 -5.54 3.18
N HIS A 38 25.52 -6.81 2.88
CA HIS A 38 24.83 -7.98 3.46
C HIS A 38 23.30 -7.96 3.24
N VAL A 39 22.84 -7.43 2.11
CA VAL A 39 21.45 -7.50 1.70
C VAL A 39 21.09 -8.95 1.39
N ASN A 40 19.98 -9.41 1.93
CA ASN A 40 19.46 -10.76 1.69
C ASN A 40 18.02 -10.78 1.16
N CYS A 41 17.38 -9.60 1.04
CA CYS A 41 16.01 -9.47 0.54
C CYS A 41 15.79 -8.09 -0.04
N VAL A 42 15.04 -8.00 -1.15
CA VAL A 42 14.59 -6.72 -1.74
C VAL A 42 13.13 -6.80 -2.14
N SER A 43 12.43 -5.66 -2.13
CA SER A 43 11.09 -5.52 -2.71
C SER A 43 11.23 -5.09 -4.17
N LEU A 44 10.51 -5.76 -5.08
CA LEU A 44 10.59 -5.52 -6.53
C LEU A 44 9.22 -5.18 -7.12
N ALA A 45 9.23 -4.38 -8.18
CA ALA A 45 8.11 -4.11 -9.09
C ALA A 45 6.95 -3.30 -8.50
N ILE A 46 7.12 -2.60 -7.37
CA ILE A 46 6.06 -1.92 -6.63
C ILE A 46 5.25 -0.96 -7.52
N PHE A 47 5.89 -0.21 -8.41
CA PHE A 47 5.26 0.75 -9.32
C PHE A 47 5.57 0.48 -10.78
N ALA A 48 6.02 -0.73 -11.11
CA ALA A 48 6.60 -1.06 -12.42
C ALA A 48 5.56 -1.38 -13.51
N TRP A 49 4.26 -1.05 -13.34
CA TRP A 49 3.21 -1.46 -14.29
C TRP A 49 3.54 -1.06 -15.73
N SER A 50 4.00 0.17 -15.98
CA SER A 50 4.35 0.60 -17.34
C SER A 50 5.51 -0.17 -17.97
N ALA A 51 6.43 -0.71 -17.15
CA ALA A 51 7.51 -1.57 -17.63
C ALA A 51 7.08 -3.03 -17.77
N LEU A 52 6.03 -3.45 -17.08
CA LEU A 52 5.46 -4.80 -17.15
C LEU A 52 4.41 -4.92 -18.25
N GLU A 53 3.69 -3.84 -18.56
CA GLU A 53 2.67 -3.74 -19.58
C GLU A 53 2.75 -2.35 -20.26
N PRO A 54 3.71 -2.13 -21.17
CA PRO A 54 3.90 -0.84 -21.84
C PRO A 54 2.72 -0.40 -22.70
N GLU A 55 1.98 -1.36 -23.25
CA GLU A 55 0.74 -1.16 -23.98
C GLU A 55 -0.28 -2.19 -23.49
N GLU A 56 -1.57 -1.87 -23.57
CA GLU A 56 -2.63 -2.74 -23.09
C GLU A 56 -2.56 -4.14 -23.74
N GLY A 57 -2.43 -5.16 -22.89
CA GLY A 57 -2.34 -6.56 -23.29
C GLY A 57 -0.95 -7.00 -23.76
N VAL A 58 0.03 -6.11 -23.80
CA VAL A 58 1.43 -6.42 -24.16
C VAL A 58 2.27 -6.53 -22.89
N TYR A 59 2.56 -7.76 -22.48
CA TYR A 59 3.30 -8.04 -21.24
C TYR A 59 4.78 -8.31 -21.51
N THR A 60 5.65 -7.66 -20.75
CA THR A 60 7.12 -7.72 -20.87
C THR A 60 7.77 -8.11 -19.54
N PHE A 61 7.75 -9.41 -19.23
CA PHE A 61 8.21 -9.94 -17.95
C PHE A 61 9.68 -10.43 -17.95
N ASP A 62 10.31 -10.53 -19.12
CA ASP A 62 11.68 -11.10 -19.24
C ASP A 62 12.73 -10.35 -18.43
N TRP A 63 12.62 -9.02 -18.37
CA TRP A 63 13.52 -8.22 -17.55
C TRP A 63 13.37 -8.53 -16.06
N LEU A 64 12.15 -8.71 -15.57
CA LEU A 64 11.86 -9.03 -14.18
C LEU A 64 12.34 -10.44 -13.82
N GLN A 65 12.15 -11.41 -14.74
CA GLN A 65 12.68 -12.75 -14.60
C GLN A 65 14.20 -12.72 -14.43
N ASN A 66 14.91 -12.03 -15.33
CA ASN A 66 16.37 -11.89 -15.26
C ASN A 66 16.83 -11.25 -13.94
N VAL A 67 16.12 -10.25 -13.44
CA VAL A 67 16.45 -9.61 -12.15
C VAL A 67 16.27 -10.59 -10.98
N ILE A 68 15.12 -11.29 -10.92
CA ILE A 68 14.83 -12.25 -9.85
C ILE A 68 15.83 -13.41 -9.85
N ASP A 69 16.14 -13.96 -11.03
CA ASP A 69 17.13 -15.05 -11.18
C ASP A 69 18.50 -14.62 -10.65
N ARG A 70 18.99 -13.47 -11.09
CA ARG A 70 20.32 -12.96 -10.69
C ARG A 70 20.40 -12.61 -9.21
N LEU A 71 19.34 -12.07 -8.62
CA LEU A 71 19.26 -11.83 -7.18
C LEU A 71 19.32 -13.16 -6.43
N TYR A 72 18.52 -14.13 -6.83
CA TYR A 72 18.45 -15.44 -6.18
C TYR A 72 19.79 -16.21 -6.27
N GLU A 73 20.45 -16.20 -7.43
CA GLU A 73 21.80 -16.78 -7.64
C GLU A 73 22.85 -16.18 -6.69
N ASN A 74 22.63 -14.93 -6.24
CA ASN A 74 23.51 -14.24 -5.31
C ASN A 74 23.00 -14.28 -3.84
N GLY A 75 22.02 -15.12 -3.53
CA GLY A 75 21.49 -15.33 -2.18
C GLY A 75 20.58 -14.21 -1.69
N ILE A 76 20.02 -13.40 -2.60
CA ILE A 76 19.09 -12.31 -2.30
C ILE A 76 17.67 -12.73 -2.71
N TYR A 77 16.78 -12.79 -1.74
CA TYR A 77 15.37 -13.11 -1.96
C TYR A 77 14.57 -11.88 -2.42
N THR A 78 13.43 -12.16 -3.02
CA THR A 78 12.50 -11.14 -3.53
C THR A 78 11.19 -11.17 -2.76
N VAL A 79 10.76 -10.01 -2.29
CA VAL A 79 9.36 -9.68 -2.00
C VAL A 79 8.79 -9.10 -3.29
N LEU A 80 7.91 -9.83 -3.97
CA LEU A 80 7.39 -9.39 -5.26
C LEU A 80 6.11 -8.59 -5.07
N ALA A 81 6.08 -7.38 -5.60
CA ALA A 81 4.89 -6.53 -5.50
C ALA A 81 3.93 -6.70 -6.69
N THR A 82 2.63 -6.50 -6.42
CA THR A 82 1.66 -6.16 -7.45
C THR A 82 1.75 -4.66 -7.74
N PRO A 83 1.76 -4.19 -9.00
CA PRO A 83 2.09 -2.80 -9.32
C PRO A 83 0.90 -1.85 -9.27
N SER A 84 -0.20 -2.24 -8.65
CA SER A 84 -1.48 -1.52 -8.69
C SER A 84 -1.45 -0.15 -8.00
N GLY A 85 -0.44 0.14 -7.18
CA GLY A 85 -0.28 1.47 -6.56
C GLY A 85 -0.12 2.61 -7.57
N ALA A 86 0.39 2.32 -8.79
CA ALA A 86 0.54 3.29 -9.87
C ALA A 86 0.10 2.65 -11.19
N ARG A 87 -0.75 3.32 -11.95
CA ARG A 87 -1.27 2.85 -13.24
C ARG A 87 -0.52 3.46 -14.41
N PRO A 88 -0.43 2.76 -15.57
CA PRO A 88 0.20 3.30 -16.76
C PRO A 88 -0.65 4.41 -17.43
N ALA A 89 0.03 5.26 -18.21
CA ALA A 89 -0.61 6.39 -18.89
C ALA A 89 -1.67 5.97 -19.90
N TRP A 90 -1.44 4.87 -20.63
CA TRP A 90 -2.40 4.34 -21.61
C TRP A 90 -3.75 4.01 -20.97
N MET A 91 -3.75 3.50 -19.72
CA MET A 91 -4.98 3.16 -19.01
C MET A 91 -5.81 4.42 -18.70
N ALA A 92 -5.18 5.47 -18.17
CA ALA A 92 -5.87 6.71 -17.86
C ALA A 92 -6.35 7.44 -19.12
N GLN A 93 -5.63 7.31 -20.24
CA GLN A 93 -6.02 7.89 -21.53
C GLN A 93 -7.23 7.16 -22.14
N LYS A 94 -7.20 5.83 -22.13
CA LYS A 94 -8.24 5.00 -22.73
C LYS A 94 -9.50 4.89 -21.87
N TYR A 95 -9.32 4.90 -20.56
CA TYR A 95 -10.36 4.69 -19.54
C TYR A 95 -10.30 5.79 -18.47
N PRO A 96 -10.60 7.06 -18.80
CA PRO A 96 -10.47 8.17 -17.85
C PRO A 96 -11.32 8.00 -16.59
N GLU A 97 -12.37 7.17 -16.62
CA GLU A 97 -13.22 6.85 -15.49
C GLU A 97 -12.51 6.01 -14.41
N VAL A 98 -11.34 5.45 -14.69
CA VAL A 98 -10.53 4.78 -13.65
C VAL A 98 -9.90 5.79 -12.68
N LEU A 99 -9.74 7.04 -13.13
CA LEU A 99 -9.16 8.09 -12.30
C LEU A 99 -10.10 8.46 -11.16
N ARG A 100 -9.49 8.76 -10.01
CA ARG A 100 -10.21 9.15 -8.80
C ARG A 100 -10.97 10.46 -8.98
N VAL A 101 -12.10 10.58 -8.34
CA VAL A 101 -12.82 11.84 -8.12
C VAL A 101 -12.51 12.27 -6.69
N ASP A 102 -12.06 13.50 -6.52
CA ASP A 102 -11.70 14.07 -5.22
C ASP A 102 -12.92 14.52 -4.40
N GLU A 103 -12.68 15.04 -3.20
CA GLU A 103 -13.72 15.55 -2.29
C GLU A 103 -14.38 16.85 -2.79
N THR A 104 -13.87 17.48 -3.84
CA THR A 104 -14.52 18.61 -4.52
C THR A 104 -15.38 18.18 -5.70
N LEU A 105 -15.53 16.87 -5.88
CA LEU A 105 -16.27 16.20 -6.94
C LEU A 105 -15.68 16.40 -8.35
N HIS A 106 -14.39 16.71 -8.43
CA HIS A 106 -13.67 16.80 -9.69
C HIS A 106 -12.85 15.53 -9.93
N ARG A 107 -12.90 15.06 -11.18
CA ARG A 107 -12.04 13.95 -11.61
C ARG A 107 -10.60 14.44 -11.72
N ASN A 108 -9.69 13.71 -11.09
CA ASN A 108 -8.27 13.99 -11.16
C ASN A 108 -7.71 13.79 -12.59
N HIS A 109 -6.61 14.47 -12.89
CA HIS A 109 -5.84 14.20 -14.09
C HIS A 109 -4.89 13.02 -13.89
N TYR A 110 -4.36 12.49 -14.99
CA TYR A 110 -3.31 11.47 -14.92
C TYR A 110 -2.07 12.00 -14.17
N GLY A 111 -1.50 11.15 -13.37
CA GLY A 111 -0.30 11.42 -12.57
C GLY A 111 -0.48 10.87 -11.17
N ASP A 112 0.59 10.95 -10.39
CA ASP A 112 0.65 10.50 -9.00
C ASP A 112 0.32 9.00 -8.80
N ARG A 113 0.60 8.47 -7.63
CA ARG A 113 0.18 7.14 -7.18
C ARG A 113 -1.19 7.20 -6.49
N HIS A 114 -1.89 6.05 -6.35
CA HIS A 114 -3.22 5.92 -5.74
C HIS A 114 -4.31 6.84 -6.30
N ASN A 115 -4.12 7.33 -7.52
CA ASN A 115 -5.07 8.19 -8.21
C ASN A 115 -6.00 7.37 -9.10
N HIS A 116 -6.63 6.34 -8.52
CA HIS A 116 -7.57 5.44 -9.19
C HIS A 116 -8.69 5.04 -8.23
N CYS A 117 -9.82 4.63 -8.81
CA CYS A 117 -11.02 4.24 -8.06
C CYS A 117 -11.03 2.72 -7.82
N TYR A 118 -11.00 2.29 -6.55
CA TYR A 118 -11.09 0.88 -6.15
C TYR A 118 -12.45 0.23 -6.49
N THR A 119 -13.45 1.02 -6.82
CA THR A 119 -14.77 0.54 -7.23
C THR A 119 -14.90 0.41 -8.75
N SER A 120 -13.98 1.00 -9.54
CA SER A 120 -14.01 0.93 -11.01
C SER A 120 -13.93 -0.52 -11.51
N PRO A 121 -14.92 -1.02 -12.25
CA PRO A 121 -14.88 -2.38 -12.81
C PRO A 121 -13.69 -2.58 -13.75
N ILE A 122 -13.37 -1.59 -14.58
CA ILE A 122 -12.26 -1.64 -15.53
C ILE A 122 -10.93 -1.71 -14.77
N TYR A 123 -10.75 -0.88 -13.73
CA TYR A 123 -9.52 -0.92 -12.94
C TYR A 123 -9.34 -2.28 -12.26
N ARG A 124 -10.40 -2.83 -11.67
CA ARG A 124 -10.40 -4.16 -11.06
C ARG A 124 -10.07 -5.26 -12.08
N GLU A 125 -10.63 -5.19 -13.28
CA GLU A 125 -10.32 -6.15 -14.36
C GLU A 125 -8.84 -6.11 -14.73
N LYS A 126 -8.28 -4.93 -14.98
CA LYS A 126 -6.86 -4.76 -15.35
C LYS A 126 -5.89 -5.19 -14.25
N VAL A 127 -6.22 -4.88 -13.00
CA VAL A 127 -5.47 -5.35 -11.83
C VAL A 127 -5.51 -6.89 -11.75
N TRP A 128 -6.68 -7.49 -11.91
CA TRP A 128 -6.81 -8.95 -11.90
C TRP A 128 -5.96 -9.62 -12.98
N GLU A 129 -6.00 -9.08 -14.21
CA GLU A 129 -5.19 -9.59 -15.33
C GLU A 129 -3.70 -9.50 -15.01
N MET A 130 -3.21 -8.35 -14.54
CA MET A 130 -1.81 -8.15 -14.21
C MET A 130 -1.36 -9.07 -13.08
N ASP A 131 -2.06 -9.08 -11.96
CA ASP A 131 -1.66 -9.81 -10.75
C ASP A 131 -1.70 -11.33 -10.96
N SER A 132 -2.72 -11.84 -11.64
CA SER A 132 -2.80 -13.27 -11.97
C SER A 132 -1.69 -13.72 -12.94
N ARG A 133 -1.30 -12.86 -13.90
CA ARG A 133 -0.19 -13.14 -14.82
C ARG A 133 1.16 -13.10 -14.12
N LEU A 134 1.40 -12.10 -13.26
CA LEU A 134 2.61 -12.03 -12.43
C LEU A 134 2.71 -13.27 -11.52
N SER A 135 1.62 -13.65 -10.87
CA SER A 135 1.57 -14.82 -10.02
C SER A 135 1.84 -16.12 -10.80
N LYS A 136 1.27 -16.25 -11.99
CA LYS A 136 1.52 -17.40 -12.86
C LYS A 136 3.00 -17.48 -13.29
N ALA A 137 3.62 -16.34 -13.57
CA ALA A 137 5.02 -16.28 -14.00
C ALA A 137 6.00 -16.53 -12.85
N PHE A 138 5.76 -15.94 -11.69
CA PHE A 138 6.78 -15.85 -10.63
C PHE A 138 6.35 -16.46 -9.29
N GLY A 139 5.08 -16.79 -9.10
CA GLY A 139 4.54 -17.22 -7.81
C GLY A 139 5.14 -18.50 -7.25
N ASN A 140 5.78 -19.31 -8.07
CA ASN A 140 6.49 -20.53 -7.68
C ASN A 140 8.02 -20.43 -7.86
N HIS A 141 8.54 -19.24 -8.14
CA HIS A 141 9.98 -19.03 -8.27
C HIS A 141 10.66 -19.17 -6.89
N PRO A 142 11.74 -19.95 -6.74
CA PRO A 142 12.35 -20.22 -5.43
C PRO A 142 12.94 -18.98 -4.76
N GLY A 143 13.27 -17.95 -5.52
CA GLY A 143 13.73 -16.65 -5.02
C GLY A 143 12.62 -15.74 -4.51
N VAL A 144 11.35 -15.98 -4.89
CA VAL A 144 10.20 -15.19 -4.42
C VAL A 144 9.68 -15.80 -3.12
N ILE A 145 9.58 -15.00 -2.06
CA ILE A 145 9.23 -15.50 -0.71
C ILE A 145 7.97 -14.88 -0.12
N LEU A 146 7.48 -13.79 -0.69
CA LEU A 146 6.34 -13.02 -0.18
C LEU A 146 5.76 -12.19 -1.32
N TRP A 147 4.44 -12.00 -1.30
CA TRP A 147 3.76 -10.99 -2.11
C TRP A 147 3.52 -9.71 -1.32
N HIS A 148 3.94 -8.59 -1.90
CA HIS A 148 3.59 -7.24 -1.46
C HIS A 148 2.45 -6.75 -2.35
N ILE A 149 1.22 -6.82 -1.84
CA ILE A 149 0.03 -6.42 -2.59
C ILE A 149 -0.08 -4.89 -2.60
N SER A 150 -0.01 -4.28 -3.80
CA SER A 150 -0.02 -2.82 -3.96
C SER A 150 1.07 -2.10 -3.16
N ASN A 151 0.78 -0.92 -2.64
CA ASN A 151 1.65 -0.15 -1.75
C ASN A 151 0.86 0.91 -1.01
N GLU A 152 0.96 1.02 0.32
CA GLU A 152 0.42 2.12 1.12
C GLU A 152 -0.98 2.58 0.68
N TYR A 153 -1.95 1.70 0.67
CA TYR A 153 -3.32 2.04 0.28
C TYR A 153 -3.81 3.32 0.95
N SER A 154 -4.34 4.25 0.17
CA SER A 154 -4.73 5.56 0.68
C SER A 154 -5.83 6.23 -0.13
N GLY A 155 -6.45 7.23 0.49
CA GLY A 155 -7.39 8.16 -0.10
C GLY A 155 -8.78 7.55 -0.41
N ALA A 156 -9.74 8.42 -0.60
CA ALA A 156 -11.12 8.10 -0.96
C ALA A 156 -11.43 8.51 -2.40
N CYS A 157 -12.45 7.93 -3.01
CA CYS A 157 -12.98 8.32 -4.31
C CYS A 157 -14.46 8.65 -4.19
N TYR A 158 -14.84 9.82 -4.68
CA TYR A 158 -16.21 10.35 -4.58
C TYR A 158 -16.99 10.23 -5.90
N CYS A 159 -16.56 9.34 -6.81
CA CYS A 159 -17.22 9.14 -8.10
C CYS A 159 -18.62 8.52 -7.93
N PRO A 160 -19.49 8.58 -8.96
CA PRO A 160 -20.84 8.03 -8.88
C PRO A 160 -20.91 6.56 -8.46
N LEU A 161 -19.93 5.73 -8.86
CA LEU A 161 -19.85 4.33 -8.43
C LEU A 161 -19.62 4.20 -6.92
N CYS A 162 -18.71 5.00 -6.36
CA CYS A 162 -18.47 5.01 -4.92
C CYS A 162 -19.63 5.57 -4.12
N GLN A 163 -20.33 6.58 -4.66
CA GLN A 163 -21.55 7.13 -4.05
C GLN A 163 -22.65 6.06 -3.95
N GLU A 164 -22.85 5.26 -5.02
CA GLU A 164 -23.88 4.21 -4.99
C GLU A 164 -23.49 3.06 -4.06
N GLU A 165 -22.23 2.62 -4.08
CA GLU A 165 -21.73 1.60 -3.15
C GLU A 165 -21.83 2.07 -1.68
N PHE A 166 -21.63 3.36 -1.42
CA PHE A 166 -21.83 3.92 -0.09
C PHE A 166 -23.31 3.84 0.34
N ARG A 167 -24.24 4.14 -0.57
CA ARG A 167 -25.69 3.96 -0.29
C ARG A 167 -26.04 2.50 -0.02
N HIS A 168 -25.45 1.57 -0.75
CA HIS A 168 -25.61 0.13 -0.49
C HIS A 168 -25.10 -0.24 0.91
N PHE A 169 -23.90 0.21 1.28
CA PHE A 169 -23.33 0.02 2.62
C PHE A 169 -24.29 0.54 3.71
N LEU A 170 -24.86 1.72 3.53
CA LEU A 170 -25.81 2.28 4.49
C LEU A 170 -27.12 1.50 4.55
N LYS A 171 -27.65 1.06 3.40
CA LYS A 171 -28.84 0.20 3.34
C LYS A 171 -28.62 -1.12 4.09
N GLU A 172 -27.45 -1.73 3.92
CA GLU A 172 -27.10 -2.96 4.64
C GLU A 172 -26.98 -2.73 6.15
N LYS A 173 -26.45 -1.60 6.56
CA LYS A 173 -26.25 -1.28 7.98
C LYS A 173 -27.55 -0.91 8.69
N TYR A 174 -28.33 -0.01 8.13
CA TYR A 174 -29.49 0.59 8.79
C TYR A 174 -30.83 -0.04 8.43
N LYS A 175 -30.93 -0.73 7.31
CA LYS A 175 -32.10 -1.41 6.76
C LYS A 175 -33.23 -0.45 6.31
N THR A 176 -33.53 0.61 7.06
CA THR A 176 -34.56 1.61 6.75
C THR A 176 -34.02 3.02 6.86
N LEU A 177 -34.62 3.95 6.11
CA LEU A 177 -34.29 5.39 6.21
C LEU A 177 -34.63 5.94 7.59
N ASP A 178 -35.71 5.50 8.20
CA ASP A 178 -36.11 5.94 9.54
C ASP A 178 -35.02 5.58 10.58
N ALA A 179 -34.47 4.37 10.49
CA ALA A 179 -33.39 3.95 11.38
C ALA A 179 -32.10 4.77 11.14
N LEU A 180 -31.78 5.09 9.89
CA LEU A 180 -30.64 5.95 9.55
C LEU A 180 -30.90 7.38 10.04
N ASN A 181 -32.05 7.97 9.75
CA ASN A 181 -32.41 9.30 10.18
C ASN A 181 -32.37 9.45 11.70
N ALA A 182 -32.87 8.46 12.43
CA ALA A 182 -32.82 8.43 13.89
C ALA A 182 -31.38 8.34 14.40
N ALA A 183 -30.53 7.48 13.79
CA ALA A 183 -29.13 7.30 14.18
C ALA A 183 -28.27 8.55 13.90
N TYR A 184 -28.55 9.28 12.84
CA TYR A 184 -27.84 10.50 12.45
C TYR A 184 -28.46 11.77 13.06
N TRP A 185 -29.64 11.67 13.66
CA TRP A 185 -30.38 12.81 14.20
C TRP A 185 -30.63 13.90 13.15
N THR A 186 -31.16 13.47 11.98
CA THR A 186 -31.25 14.31 10.77
C THR A 186 -32.33 15.40 10.82
N GLY A 187 -33.13 15.45 11.86
CA GLY A 187 -34.20 16.48 11.99
C GLY A 187 -33.67 17.91 12.11
N PHE A 188 -32.43 18.10 12.53
CA PHE A 188 -31.80 19.43 12.63
C PHE A 188 -31.44 19.97 11.25
N TRP A 189 -31.71 21.21 10.95
CA TRP A 189 -31.47 21.87 9.65
C TRP A 189 -32.10 21.17 8.44
N SER A 190 -33.21 20.46 8.67
CA SER A 190 -33.97 19.77 7.60
C SER A 190 -33.13 18.72 6.84
N HIS A 191 -32.24 18.03 7.50
CA HIS A 191 -31.36 16.98 6.90
C HIS A 191 -32.08 15.63 6.76
N THR A 192 -33.36 15.51 7.12
CA THR A 192 -34.10 14.23 7.08
C THR A 192 -34.19 13.70 5.65
N TYR A 193 -33.64 12.53 5.43
CA TYR A 193 -33.70 11.84 4.15
C TYR A 193 -35.05 11.12 3.98
N THR A 194 -35.63 11.26 2.81
CA THR A 194 -36.90 10.59 2.41
C THR A 194 -36.68 9.56 1.31
N ASP A 195 -35.50 9.57 0.67
CA ASP A 195 -35.07 8.61 -0.30
C ASP A 195 -33.54 8.35 -0.17
N TRP A 196 -33.11 7.12 -0.40
CA TRP A 196 -31.70 6.74 -0.32
C TRP A 196 -30.82 7.51 -1.31
N SER A 197 -31.36 7.88 -2.48
CA SER A 197 -30.63 8.63 -3.51
C SER A 197 -30.24 10.05 -3.09
N GLN A 198 -30.88 10.59 -2.03
CA GLN A 198 -30.55 11.90 -1.46
C GLN A 198 -29.27 11.88 -0.63
N ILE A 199 -28.77 10.70 -0.26
CA ILE A 199 -27.57 10.57 0.56
C ILE A 199 -26.34 10.66 -0.35
N GLU A 200 -25.47 11.61 -0.03
CA GLU A 200 -24.16 11.80 -0.66
C GLU A 200 -23.05 11.60 0.37
N ALA A 201 -21.86 11.25 -0.09
CA ALA A 201 -20.68 11.24 0.76
C ALA A 201 -20.41 12.64 1.34
N PRO A 202 -19.88 12.75 2.56
CA PRO A 202 -19.54 14.04 3.15
C PRO A 202 -18.44 14.74 2.33
N VAL A 203 -18.70 15.97 1.90
CA VAL A 203 -17.79 16.78 1.08
C VAL A 203 -17.70 18.22 1.60
N PRO A 204 -16.60 18.96 1.37
CA PRO A 204 -16.36 20.28 1.98
C PRO A 204 -17.41 21.36 1.67
N ARG A 205 -18.18 21.19 0.59
CA ARG A 205 -19.27 22.12 0.20
C ARG A 205 -20.65 21.49 0.25
N GLY A 206 -20.77 20.35 0.93
CA GLY A 206 -21.99 19.60 1.14
C GLY A 206 -22.20 19.32 2.62
N GLU A 207 -22.68 18.12 2.93
CA GLU A 207 -22.93 17.72 4.29
C GLU A 207 -21.65 17.36 5.04
N MET A 208 -21.32 18.12 6.07
CA MET A 208 -20.16 17.89 6.95
C MET A 208 -20.53 17.84 8.44
N LEU A 209 -21.77 18.17 8.79
CA LEU A 209 -22.18 18.30 10.19
C LEU A 209 -22.85 17.05 10.75
N LEU A 210 -23.28 16.15 9.88
CA LEU A 210 -23.78 14.83 10.30
C LEU A 210 -22.60 13.90 10.63
N HIS A 211 -22.12 13.94 11.86
CA HIS A 211 -20.97 13.14 12.30
C HIS A 211 -21.15 11.64 12.03
N GLY A 212 -22.38 11.13 12.16
CA GLY A 212 -22.73 9.74 11.82
C GLY A 212 -22.41 9.40 10.36
N LEU A 213 -22.76 10.29 9.43
CA LEU A 213 -22.47 10.16 8.00
C LEU A 213 -20.96 10.15 7.74
N SER A 214 -20.21 11.08 8.35
CA SER A 214 -18.75 11.16 8.21
C SER A 214 -18.05 9.89 8.74
N VAL A 215 -18.45 9.40 9.91
CA VAL A 215 -17.91 8.15 10.48
C VAL A 215 -18.21 6.95 9.59
N ASP A 216 -19.42 6.87 9.02
CA ASP A 216 -19.80 5.78 8.14
C ASP A 216 -19.11 5.86 6.78
N TRP A 217 -18.82 7.06 6.29
CA TRP A 217 -17.99 7.23 5.10
C TRP A 217 -16.56 6.68 5.31
N HIS A 218 -15.90 6.99 6.42
CA HIS A 218 -14.58 6.43 6.76
C HIS A 218 -14.62 4.90 6.90
N ARG A 219 -15.66 4.35 7.50
CA ARG A 219 -15.86 2.89 7.58
C ARG A 219 -16.05 2.26 6.21
N PHE A 220 -16.83 2.90 5.35
CA PHE A 220 -17.03 2.47 3.97
C PHE A 220 -15.72 2.50 3.18
N VAL A 221 -14.95 3.59 3.28
CA VAL A 221 -13.63 3.72 2.61
C VAL A 221 -12.70 2.59 3.06
N THR A 222 -12.62 2.33 4.36
CA THR A 222 -11.84 1.20 4.89
C THR A 222 -12.32 -0.13 4.32
N GLN A 223 -13.63 -0.41 4.38
CA GLN A 223 -14.19 -1.66 3.86
C GLN A 223 -13.90 -1.83 2.36
N ARG A 224 -14.07 -0.78 1.57
CA ARG A 224 -13.81 -0.79 0.12
C ARG A 224 -12.34 -1.04 -0.19
N THR A 225 -11.44 -0.49 0.61
CA THR A 225 -9.99 -0.69 0.46
C THR A 225 -9.59 -2.11 0.81
N VAL A 226 -10.11 -2.67 1.91
CA VAL A 226 -9.87 -4.09 2.29
C VAL A 226 -10.45 -5.05 1.25
N ASP A 227 -11.63 -4.74 0.70
CA ASP A 227 -12.23 -5.51 -0.37
C ASP A 227 -11.37 -5.50 -1.65
N PHE A 228 -10.80 -4.36 -1.99
CA PHE A 228 -9.88 -4.26 -3.12
C PHE A 228 -8.57 -5.04 -2.86
N PHE A 229 -7.99 -4.93 -1.68
CA PHE A 229 -6.86 -5.77 -1.29
C PHE A 229 -7.15 -7.27 -1.44
N ASN A 230 -8.34 -7.71 -0.98
CA ASN A 230 -8.75 -9.11 -1.11
C ASN A 230 -8.97 -9.52 -2.57
N TRP A 231 -9.39 -8.59 -3.44
CA TRP A 231 -9.50 -8.79 -4.87
C TRP A 231 -8.12 -9.06 -5.51
N GLU A 232 -7.11 -8.27 -5.19
CA GLU A 232 -5.73 -8.47 -5.65
C GLU A 232 -5.15 -9.79 -5.09
N LYS A 233 -5.34 -10.04 -3.80
CA LYS A 233 -4.95 -11.33 -3.19
C LYS A 233 -5.58 -12.52 -3.90
N ALA A 234 -6.86 -12.43 -4.25
CA ALA A 234 -7.55 -13.49 -5.00
C ALA A 234 -6.97 -13.65 -6.42
N ALA A 235 -6.59 -12.57 -7.10
CA ALA A 235 -5.93 -12.64 -8.41
C ALA A 235 -4.56 -13.34 -8.31
N VAL A 236 -3.77 -13.03 -7.28
CA VAL A 236 -2.50 -13.73 -7.01
C VAL A 236 -2.74 -15.23 -6.76
N ARG A 237 -3.79 -15.59 -5.99
CA ARG A 237 -4.15 -17.00 -5.77
C ARG A 237 -4.61 -17.68 -7.07
N ALA A 238 -5.38 -16.98 -7.90
CA ALA A 238 -5.82 -17.50 -9.22
C ALA A 238 -4.64 -17.77 -10.17
N GLY A 239 -3.54 -17.02 -10.04
CA GLY A 239 -2.28 -17.27 -10.76
C GLY A 239 -1.50 -18.49 -10.26
N GLY A 240 -1.89 -19.10 -9.13
CA GLY A 240 -1.33 -20.34 -8.58
C GLY A 240 -0.32 -20.18 -7.46
N SER A 241 -0.10 -18.99 -6.93
CA SER A 241 0.82 -18.78 -5.80
C SER A 241 0.12 -18.95 -4.46
N GLU A 242 0.73 -19.77 -3.59
CA GLU A 242 0.33 -19.94 -2.19
C GLU A 242 1.27 -19.22 -1.20
N LEU A 243 2.20 -18.41 -1.71
CA LEU A 243 3.09 -17.63 -0.86
C LEU A 243 2.28 -16.66 0.02
N PRO A 244 2.78 -16.34 1.23
CA PRO A 244 2.11 -15.37 2.09
C PRO A 244 1.99 -14.00 1.41
N VAL A 245 0.99 -13.22 1.84
CA VAL A 245 0.74 -11.87 1.32
C VAL A 245 0.75 -10.82 2.43
N THR A 246 1.21 -9.64 2.10
CA THR A 246 1.17 -8.43 2.93
C THR A 246 0.86 -7.20 2.08
N THR A 247 0.56 -6.09 2.72
CA THR A 247 0.70 -4.73 2.18
C THR A 247 1.31 -3.86 3.27
N ASN A 248 2.11 -2.87 2.89
CA ASN A 248 2.73 -1.98 3.84
C ASN A 248 1.74 -0.93 4.36
N LEU A 249 1.70 -0.75 5.67
CA LEU A 249 0.83 0.16 6.38
C LEU A 249 1.58 1.44 6.77
N MET A 250 0.88 2.58 6.86
CA MET A 250 1.49 3.89 7.11
C MET A 250 1.31 4.35 8.56
N SER A 251 1.99 3.74 9.52
CA SER A 251 1.92 4.17 10.94
C SER A 251 0.47 4.38 11.43
N PHE A 252 0.17 5.52 12.05
CA PHE A 252 -1.17 5.93 12.51
C PHE A 252 -1.92 6.69 11.39
N TYR A 253 -2.21 6.02 10.28
CA TYR A 253 -2.95 6.62 9.18
C TYR A 253 -4.44 6.72 9.51
N TYR A 254 -4.97 7.93 9.59
CA TYR A 254 -6.31 8.20 10.11
C TYR A 254 -7.45 7.83 9.15
N ASP A 255 -7.17 7.71 7.85
CA ASP A 255 -8.23 7.47 6.86
C ASP A 255 -8.63 6.00 6.73
N LEU A 256 -7.85 5.08 7.33
CA LEU A 256 -8.10 3.65 7.29
C LEU A 256 -8.01 2.99 8.66
N ASP A 257 -8.99 2.19 9.00
CA ASP A 257 -8.96 1.32 10.18
C ASP A 257 -8.14 0.05 9.89
N TYR A 258 -6.87 0.05 10.26
CA TYR A 258 -5.97 -1.08 10.02
C TYR A 258 -6.34 -2.36 10.77
N THR A 259 -7.19 -2.28 11.80
CA THR A 259 -7.70 -3.50 12.44
C THR A 259 -8.52 -4.34 11.48
N LYS A 260 -9.14 -3.72 10.46
CA LYS A 260 -9.91 -4.41 9.42
C LYS A 260 -9.04 -5.09 8.37
N PHE A 261 -7.79 -4.65 8.22
CA PHE A 261 -6.82 -5.33 7.35
C PHE A 261 -6.23 -6.59 7.97
N ALA A 262 -6.14 -6.67 9.30
CA ALA A 262 -5.44 -7.72 10.02
C ALA A 262 -5.89 -9.13 9.61
N ASP A 263 -7.19 -9.35 9.39
CA ASP A 263 -7.74 -10.65 9.00
C ASP A 263 -7.37 -11.03 7.55
N SER A 264 -7.17 -10.05 6.70
CA SER A 264 -6.85 -10.25 5.28
C SER A 264 -5.35 -10.47 5.02
N LEU A 265 -4.49 -9.90 5.86
CA LEU A 265 -3.03 -10.02 5.80
C LEU A 265 -2.55 -11.37 6.37
N ASP A 266 -1.58 -12.02 5.73
CA ASP A 266 -0.89 -13.16 6.34
C ASP A 266 0.13 -12.71 7.39
N LEU A 267 0.75 -11.55 7.18
CA LEU A 267 1.63 -10.87 8.14
C LEU A 267 1.49 -9.34 7.98
N VAL A 268 1.76 -8.60 9.05
CA VAL A 268 1.79 -7.13 9.01
C VAL A 268 3.14 -6.65 8.51
N SER A 269 3.13 -5.70 7.60
CA SER A 269 4.29 -4.88 7.24
C SER A 269 3.93 -3.39 7.30
N TRP A 270 4.92 -2.53 7.53
CA TRP A 270 4.66 -1.10 7.61
C TRP A 270 5.90 -0.25 7.32
N ASP A 271 5.69 1.05 7.15
CA ASP A 271 6.69 2.02 6.71
C ASP A 271 6.92 3.07 7.80
N SER A 272 8.19 3.23 8.17
CA SER A 272 8.60 4.09 9.26
C SER A 272 9.55 5.20 8.78
N TYR A 273 9.05 6.42 8.79
CA TYR A 273 9.81 7.62 8.40
C TYR A 273 9.90 8.64 9.54
N PRO A 274 10.58 8.30 10.65
CA PRO A 274 10.65 9.16 11.82
C PRO A 274 11.35 10.49 11.50
N SER A 275 10.82 11.59 12.03
CA SER A 275 11.34 12.93 11.80
C SER A 275 12.54 13.26 12.70
N TRP A 276 13.55 12.37 12.69
CA TRP A 276 14.77 12.56 13.44
C TRP A 276 15.40 13.94 13.18
N ARG A 277 15.83 14.62 14.29
CA ARG A 277 16.47 15.93 14.25
C ARG A 277 15.64 17.07 13.65
N THR A 278 14.41 16.82 13.22
CA THR A 278 13.53 17.84 12.63
C THR A 278 12.26 18.05 13.43
N ASP A 279 11.88 17.13 14.31
CA ASP A 279 10.72 17.28 15.20
C ASP A 279 11.05 18.30 16.31
N PRO A 280 10.22 19.33 16.50
CA PRO A 280 10.45 20.35 17.53
C PRO A 280 10.42 19.80 18.97
N ARG A 281 9.82 18.62 19.18
CA ARG A 281 9.76 17.95 20.48
C ARG A 281 11.06 17.18 20.81
N GLY A 282 11.97 17.06 19.85
CA GLY A 282 13.25 16.38 19.98
C GLY A 282 13.21 14.87 19.74
N ASP A 283 14.41 14.28 19.57
CA ASP A 283 14.57 12.89 19.16
C ASP A 283 14.00 11.87 20.14
N VAL A 284 13.94 12.19 21.44
CA VAL A 284 13.30 11.31 22.44
C VAL A 284 11.81 11.16 22.18
N ALA A 285 11.10 12.25 21.86
CA ALA A 285 9.69 12.20 21.52
C ALA A 285 9.45 11.42 20.22
N VAL A 286 10.34 11.58 19.23
CA VAL A 286 10.33 10.80 17.98
C VAL A 286 10.50 9.31 18.28
N ALA A 287 11.47 8.94 19.11
CA ALA A 287 11.71 7.55 19.49
C ALA A 287 10.51 6.92 20.20
N ILE A 288 9.87 7.64 21.12
CA ILE A 288 8.67 7.17 21.85
C ILE A 288 7.51 6.96 20.88
N HIS A 289 7.25 7.91 19.96
CA HIS A 289 6.20 7.79 18.97
C HIS A 289 6.43 6.60 18.01
N THR A 290 7.67 6.42 17.57
CA THR A 290 8.06 5.31 16.69
C THR A 290 7.92 3.96 17.43
N ALA A 291 8.32 3.88 18.69
CA ALA A 291 8.13 2.69 19.53
C ALA A 291 6.64 2.30 19.63
N MET A 292 5.78 3.29 19.93
CA MET A 292 4.33 3.08 19.99
C MET A 292 3.77 2.58 18.65
N ALA A 293 4.26 3.11 17.51
CA ALA A 293 3.84 2.66 16.18
C ALA A 293 4.27 1.20 15.91
N HIS A 294 5.50 0.82 16.26
CA HIS A 294 5.96 -0.56 16.17
C HIS A 294 5.09 -1.51 16.99
N ASP A 295 4.78 -1.16 18.24
CA ASP A 295 3.94 -1.96 19.12
C ASP A 295 2.50 -2.06 18.59
N TYR A 296 1.96 -0.96 18.05
CA TYR A 296 0.65 -0.95 17.40
C TYR A 296 0.61 -1.95 16.23
N MET A 297 1.57 -1.89 15.32
CA MET A 297 1.66 -2.79 14.16
C MET A 297 1.80 -4.25 14.60
N ARG A 298 2.64 -4.53 15.59
CA ARG A 298 2.76 -5.86 16.17
C ARG A 298 1.45 -6.34 16.78
N SER A 299 0.69 -5.46 17.42
CA SER A 299 -0.56 -5.80 18.11
C SER A 299 -1.66 -6.26 17.15
N LEU A 300 -1.67 -5.79 15.90
CA LEU A 300 -2.70 -6.11 14.90
C LEU A 300 -2.85 -7.61 14.66
N LYS A 301 -1.74 -8.37 14.70
CA LYS A 301 -1.76 -9.84 14.55
C LYS A 301 -1.09 -10.58 15.70
N ARG A 302 -0.57 -9.89 16.71
CA ARG A 302 0.15 -10.46 17.87
C ARG A 302 1.30 -11.39 17.46
N GLN A 303 2.00 -11.05 16.38
CA GLN A 303 3.15 -11.78 15.84
C GLN A 303 4.21 -10.78 15.38
N PRO A 304 5.45 -11.21 15.08
CA PRO A 304 6.43 -10.33 14.46
C PRO A 304 5.89 -9.68 13.20
N PHE A 305 6.35 -8.47 12.91
CA PHE A 305 5.99 -7.72 11.71
C PHE A 305 7.22 -7.49 10.82
N LEU A 306 7.02 -6.98 9.61
CA LEU A 306 8.10 -6.53 8.74
C LEU A 306 8.15 -5.00 8.69
N LEU A 307 9.33 -4.42 8.90
CA LEU A 307 9.61 -3.03 8.55
C LEU A 307 9.97 -3.03 7.06
N MET A 308 9.00 -2.64 6.21
CA MET A 308 9.15 -2.72 4.75
C MET A 308 9.84 -1.50 4.16
N GLU A 309 9.65 -0.34 4.78
CA GLU A 309 10.33 0.88 4.38
C GLU A 309 10.85 1.61 5.61
N ASN A 310 12.06 2.12 5.52
CA ASN A 310 12.65 2.99 6.53
C ASN A 310 13.55 4.00 5.80
N THR A 311 13.64 5.21 6.34
CA THR A 311 14.53 6.22 5.81
C THR A 311 15.99 5.79 5.98
N PRO A 312 16.79 5.61 4.91
CA PRO A 312 18.24 5.43 5.07
C PRO A 312 18.88 6.70 5.65
N ASN A 313 18.54 7.87 5.12
CA ASN A 313 19.03 9.16 5.64
C ASN A 313 18.11 10.33 5.29
N GLN A 314 17.69 10.47 4.02
CA GLN A 314 16.86 11.54 3.50
C GLN A 314 15.61 10.96 2.81
N VAL A 315 14.61 11.81 2.61
CA VAL A 315 13.41 11.50 1.82
C VAL A 315 13.16 12.61 0.81
N ASN A 316 12.61 12.29 -0.35
CA ASN A 316 12.42 13.24 -1.44
C ASN A 316 11.15 14.11 -1.30
N TRP A 317 10.22 13.77 -0.40
CA TRP A 317 8.98 14.52 -0.18
C TRP A 317 9.04 15.58 0.93
N LYS A 318 10.17 15.69 1.66
CA LYS A 318 10.38 16.75 2.64
C LYS A 318 11.13 17.91 2.02
N GLN A 319 10.64 19.15 2.18
CA GLN A 319 11.32 20.35 1.71
C GLN A 319 12.71 20.53 2.35
N ILE A 320 12.84 20.15 3.61
CA ILE A 320 14.11 20.23 4.36
C ILE A 320 14.37 18.88 4.99
N ASN A 321 15.53 18.32 4.68
CA ASN A 321 16.06 17.12 5.30
C ASN A 321 17.26 17.47 6.18
N ARG A 322 17.37 16.78 7.31
CA ARG A 322 18.59 16.76 8.12
C ARG A 322 19.19 15.37 8.12
N LEU A 323 20.48 15.28 7.91
CA LEU A 323 21.19 14.00 7.97
C LEU A 323 21.03 13.39 9.36
N LYS A 324 20.87 12.09 9.42
CA LYS A 324 20.91 11.34 10.68
C LYS A 324 22.25 11.54 11.37
N ALA A 325 22.25 11.65 12.68
CA ALA A 325 23.50 11.65 13.46
C ALA A 325 24.22 10.29 13.32
N PRO A 326 25.54 10.25 13.48
CA PRO A 326 26.28 8.98 13.51
C PRO A 326 25.64 8.00 14.51
N GLY A 327 25.41 6.77 14.09
CA GLY A 327 24.75 5.73 14.89
C GLY A 327 23.20 5.79 14.92
N GLN A 328 22.59 6.88 14.54
CA GLN A 328 21.12 7.04 14.61
C GLN A 328 20.37 6.08 13.65
N ASN A 329 20.94 5.77 12.48
CA ASN A 329 20.35 4.79 11.58
C ASN A 329 20.36 3.38 12.21
N LEU A 330 21.46 2.97 12.80
CA LEU A 330 21.57 1.69 13.53
C LEU A 330 20.58 1.68 14.73
N LEU A 331 20.50 2.78 15.49
CA LEU A 331 19.56 2.88 16.62
C LEU A 331 18.11 2.69 16.15
N ALA A 332 17.70 3.34 15.08
CA ALA A 332 16.35 3.21 14.53
C ALA A 332 16.05 1.78 14.06
N ALA A 333 17.00 1.13 13.38
CA ALA A 333 16.87 -0.26 12.96
C ALA A 333 16.77 -1.21 14.15
N MET A 334 17.64 -1.03 15.17
CA MET A 334 17.62 -1.87 16.38
C MET A 334 16.37 -1.62 17.23
N GLN A 335 15.80 -0.42 17.23
CA GLN A 335 14.52 -0.15 17.87
C GLN A 335 13.41 -0.99 17.21
N ALA A 336 13.31 -1.02 15.88
CA ALA A 336 12.32 -1.83 15.19
C ALA A 336 12.46 -3.33 15.56
N VAL A 337 13.68 -3.85 15.56
CA VAL A 337 13.97 -5.25 15.95
C VAL A 337 13.58 -5.51 17.40
N ALA A 338 13.90 -4.60 18.32
CA ALA A 338 13.56 -4.72 19.75
C ALA A 338 12.04 -4.74 19.98
N HIS A 339 11.26 -4.07 19.13
CA HIS A 339 9.80 -4.09 19.14
C HIS A 339 9.17 -5.23 18.35
N GLY A 340 9.99 -6.12 17.78
CA GLY A 340 9.55 -7.37 17.15
C GLY A 340 9.50 -7.35 15.64
N SER A 341 10.20 -6.44 14.96
CA SER A 341 10.39 -6.52 13.52
C SER A 341 11.32 -7.68 13.14
N ASN A 342 10.92 -8.44 12.12
CA ASN A 342 11.74 -9.50 11.50
C ASN A 342 12.39 -9.03 10.20
N SER A 343 12.35 -7.74 9.90
CA SER A 343 13.03 -7.11 8.79
C SER A 343 13.48 -5.71 9.11
N VAL A 344 14.50 -5.24 8.38
CA VAL A 344 14.84 -3.83 8.25
C VAL A 344 15.08 -3.58 6.77
N GLN A 345 14.11 -2.97 6.11
CA GLN A 345 14.22 -2.59 4.71
C GLN A 345 14.14 -1.08 4.57
N TYR A 346 14.78 -0.55 3.53
CA TYR A 346 14.93 0.87 3.31
C TYR A 346 14.27 1.30 2.01
N PHE A 347 13.71 2.48 1.98
CA PHE A 347 13.34 3.15 0.76
C PHE A 347 14.42 4.18 0.40
N GLN A 348 15.16 3.99 -0.64
CA GLN A 348 15.28 2.83 -1.53
C GLN A 348 16.75 2.56 -1.83
N TRP A 349 17.06 1.43 -2.52
CA TRP A 349 18.44 1.02 -2.80
C TRP A 349 19.20 2.04 -3.66
N ARG A 350 18.52 2.62 -4.66
CA ARG A 350 19.08 3.63 -5.56
C ARG A 350 18.08 4.77 -5.73
N GLN A 351 18.49 5.99 -5.44
CA GLN A 351 17.71 7.23 -5.58
C GLN A 351 18.32 8.13 -6.64
#